data_b2779bb3665720d47aef895cb6727193
#
_entry.id   b2779bb3665720d47aef895cb6727193
#
_cell.length_a   1.000
_cell.length_b   1.000
_cell.length_c   1.000
_cell.angle_alpha   90.00
_cell.angle_beta   90.00
_cell.angle_gamma   90.00
#
_symmetry.space_group_name_H-M   'P 1'
#
loop_
_entity.id
_entity.type
_entity.pdbx_description
1 polymer ?
#
loop_
_entity_poly.entity_id
_entity_poly.type
_entity_poly.pdbx_seq_one_letter_code
_entity_poly.pdbx_strand_id
1 'polypeptide(L)'
;MEFFDLKKQYQDLKSEIDTAVLKVLEGGVFIGGPAVEKFEKEVADFLGVRHAIGLNSGTDALYLSLKALGIGAGDEVITTAFTFFATAEAVAAAGAKPVLVDIEPVTFNIDVNQIEAAITEKTKAIIPVHLFGQMADMAPIKKIAQKYNLKIIEDCAQAIGATQIIDGKEAKAGNVGDIGCFSFFPTKNLGAYGDGGIVATDDDGIAAKIGMLKVHGSSPENKYKYKNLEIGVNSRLDAIQAAILSVKIKYLDQWNDQRAAIAKRYDEAFEGVGDIVAPFAAPNNRHIYHQYTIRTAKRDQLAQFLKNVEIPTMIYFPFPMHLEPALEYLDYKMGDFIKAECASQEVVSLPIYPELSSKEQTAIIAATKKFYD
;
A
#
# COMPACT_ATOMS: atom_id res chain seq x y z
N MET A 1 -18.48 6.41 -17.05
CA MET A 1 -17.07 6.00 -16.88
C MET A 1 -16.88 5.50 -15.46
N GLU A 2 -16.04 4.46 -15.26
CA GLU A 2 -15.72 3.97 -13.91
C GLU A 2 -14.40 4.60 -13.42
N PHE A 3 -14.22 4.68 -12.09
CA PHE A 3 -12.94 5.10 -11.52
C PHE A 3 -11.90 3.98 -11.58
N PHE A 4 -12.36 2.73 -11.44
CA PHE A 4 -11.66 1.47 -11.72
C PHE A 4 -12.61 0.52 -12.43
N ASP A 5 -12.19 -0.13 -13.51
CA ASP A 5 -13.00 -1.11 -14.23
C ASP A 5 -12.49 -2.54 -14.04
N LEU A 6 -12.86 -3.13 -12.90
CA LEU A 6 -12.50 -4.52 -12.58
C LEU A 6 -13.21 -5.54 -13.48
N LYS A 7 -14.36 -5.19 -14.09
CA LYS A 7 -15.08 -6.09 -14.99
C LYS A 7 -14.31 -6.30 -16.28
N LYS A 8 -13.73 -5.22 -16.82
CA LYS A 8 -12.92 -5.28 -18.05
C LYS A 8 -11.67 -6.14 -17.82
N GLN A 9 -10.96 -5.94 -16.71
CA GLN A 9 -9.81 -6.76 -16.33
C GLN A 9 -10.18 -8.25 -16.22
N TYR A 10 -11.33 -8.56 -15.59
CA TYR A 10 -11.80 -9.95 -15.52
C TYR A 10 -12.12 -10.52 -16.91
N GLN A 11 -12.76 -9.76 -17.79
CA GLN A 11 -13.09 -10.22 -19.14
C GLN A 11 -11.84 -10.58 -19.94
N ASP A 12 -10.78 -9.79 -19.84
CA ASP A 12 -9.51 -10.03 -20.53
C ASP A 12 -8.81 -11.31 -20.04
N LEU A 13 -8.94 -11.63 -18.74
CA LEU A 13 -8.31 -12.79 -18.11
C LEU A 13 -9.29 -13.92 -17.80
N LYS A 14 -10.55 -13.85 -18.29
CA LYS A 14 -11.64 -14.73 -17.88
C LYS A 14 -11.28 -16.21 -17.94
N SER A 15 -10.72 -16.67 -19.05
CA SER A 15 -10.39 -18.09 -19.24
C SER A 15 -9.35 -18.60 -18.23
N GLU A 16 -8.32 -17.82 -17.95
CA GLU A 16 -7.28 -18.20 -16.99
C GLU A 16 -7.81 -18.19 -15.56
N ILE A 17 -8.55 -17.16 -15.21
CA ILE A 17 -9.12 -17.01 -13.85
C ILE A 17 -10.15 -18.09 -13.58
N ASP A 18 -11.11 -18.32 -14.50
CA ASP A 18 -12.12 -19.35 -14.33
C ASP A 18 -11.48 -20.74 -14.17
N THR A 19 -10.48 -21.04 -14.99
CA THR A 19 -9.73 -22.31 -14.90
C THR A 19 -9.04 -22.46 -13.54
N ALA A 20 -8.38 -21.39 -13.07
CA ALA A 20 -7.66 -21.43 -11.79
C ALA A 20 -8.62 -21.60 -10.61
N VAL A 21 -9.76 -20.90 -10.62
CA VAL A 21 -10.79 -20.99 -9.57
C VAL A 21 -11.44 -22.38 -9.57
N LEU A 22 -11.86 -22.88 -10.74
CA LEU A 22 -12.46 -24.22 -10.85
C LEU A 22 -11.54 -25.32 -10.34
N LYS A 23 -10.23 -25.23 -10.62
CA LYS A 23 -9.24 -26.16 -10.09
C LYS A 23 -9.18 -26.19 -8.57
N VAL A 24 -9.35 -25.03 -7.90
CA VAL A 24 -9.41 -24.97 -6.42
C VAL A 24 -10.71 -25.62 -5.93
N LEU A 25 -11.85 -25.33 -6.59
CA LEU A 25 -13.14 -25.91 -6.22
C LEU A 25 -13.14 -27.44 -6.34
N GLU A 26 -12.63 -27.97 -7.45
CA GLU A 26 -12.49 -29.41 -7.70
C GLU A 26 -11.55 -30.09 -6.70
N GLY A 27 -10.47 -29.38 -6.30
CA GLY A 27 -9.49 -29.87 -5.33
C GLY A 27 -9.99 -29.89 -3.88
N GLY A 28 -11.01 -29.09 -3.54
CA GLY A 28 -11.62 -29.03 -2.21
C GLY A 28 -10.73 -28.46 -1.09
N VAL A 29 -9.56 -27.88 -1.41
CA VAL A 29 -8.66 -27.25 -0.44
C VAL A 29 -8.80 -25.76 -0.51
N PHE A 30 -9.61 -25.19 0.37
CA PHE A 30 -9.97 -23.76 0.35
C PHE A 30 -9.11 -22.88 1.24
N ILE A 31 -8.43 -23.46 2.23
CA ILE A 31 -7.57 -22.77 3.20
C ILE A 31 -6.18 -23.40 3.19
N GLY A 32 -5.15 -22.56 2.96
CA GLY A 32 -3.78 -23.05 2.79
C GLY A 32 -3.64 -23.93 1.55
N GLY A 33 -2.65 -24.81 1.56
CA GLY A 33 -2.40 -25.79 0.51
C GLY A 33 -1.76 -25.22 -0.75
N PRO A 34 -1.72 -26.02 -1.84
CA PRO A 34 -0.85 -25.77 -3.01
C PRO A 34 -1.09 -24.44 -3.71
N ALA A 35 -2.33 -23.91 -3.73
CA ALA A 35 -2.64 -22.64 -4.38
C ALA A 35 -2.03 -21.46 -3.61
N VAL A 36 -2.10 -21.49 -2.28
CA VAL A 36 -1.53 -20.45 -1.41
C VAL A 36 -0.01 -20.54 -1.44
N GLU A 37 0.57 -21.72 -1.25
CA GLU A 37 2.02 -21.95 -1.28
C GLU A 37 2.65 -21.50 -2.60
N LYS A 38 1.98 -21.79 -3.72
CA LYS A 38 2.42 -21.34 -5.04
C LYS A 38 2.43 -19.83 -5.14
N PHE A 39 1.36 -19.16 -4.71
CA PHE A 39 1.27 -17.70 -4.78
C PHE A 39 2.28 -17.03 -3.83
N GLU A 40 2.44 -17.54 -2.60
CA GLU A 40 3.46 -17.06 -1.66
C GLU A 40 4.86 -17.14 -2.30
N LYS A 41 5.18 -18.25 -2.97
CA LYS A 41 6.44 -18.39 -3.71
C LYS A 41 6.57 -17.39 -4.86
N GLU A 42 5.51 -17.23 -5.67
CA GLU A 42 5.51 -16.29 -6.81
C GLU A 42 5.75 -14.83 -6.35
N VAL A 43 5.17 -14.45 -5.20
CA VAL A 43 5.41 -13.11 -4.63
C VAL A 43 6.83 -12.99 -4.07
N ALA A 44 7.34 -14.02 -3.37
CA ALA A 44 8.71 -14.02 -2.88
C ALA A 44 9.73 -13.90 -4.02
N ASP A 45 9.54 -14.67 -5.09
CA ASP A 45 10.37 -14.61 -6.30
C ASP A 45 10.26 -13.24 -7.00
N PHE A 46 9.05 -12.67 -7.10
CA PHE A 46 8.82 -11.36 -7.70
C PHE A 46 9.49 -10.23 -6.92
N LEU A 47 9.41 -10.24 -5.60
CA LEU A 47 10.02 -9.22 -4.74
C LEU A 47 11.52 -9.42 -4.54
N GLY A 48 12.01 -10.65 -4.73
CA GLY A 48 13.41 -11.02 -4.47
C GLY A 48 13.69 -11.19 -2.97
N VAL A 49 12.74 -11.76 -2.22
CA VAL A 49 12.86 -12.06 -0.78
C VAL A 49 12.75 -13.57 -0.53
N ARG A 50 13.16 -14.04 0.65
CA ARG A 50 13.11 -15.45 0.99
C ARG A 50 11.70 -15.95 1.34
N HIS A 51 10.90 -15.10 1.99
CA HIS A 51 9.59 -15.49 2.51
C HIS A 51 8.52 -14.49 2.11
N ALA A 52 7.37 -15.03 1.71
CA ALA A 52 6.12 -14.30 1.59
C ALA A 52 5.02 -15.11 2.29
N ILE A 53 4.25 -14.47 3.16
CA ILE A 53 3.25 -15.13 4.00
C ILE A 53 1.87 -14.51 3.74
N GLY A 54 0.97 -15.28 3.12
CA GLY A 54 -0.38 -14.84 2.79
C GLY A 54 -1.27 -14.65 4.00
N LEU A 55 -1.99 -13.54 4.02
CA LEU A 55 -2.89 -13.06 5.07
C LEU A 55 -4.21 -12.61 4.45
N ASN A 56 -5.21 -12.30 5.28
CA ASN A 56 -6.50 -11.88 4.79
C ASN A 56 -6.57 -10.39 4.40
N SER A 57 -5.63 -9.55 4.84
CA SER A 57 -5.62 -8.12 4.51
C SER A 57 -4.24 -7.47 4.68
N GLY A 58 -4.04 -6.30 4.07
CA GLY A 58 -2.88 -5.45 4.32
C GLY A 58 -2.85 -4.89 5.75
N THR A 59 -4.00 -4.65 6.36
CA THR A 59 -4.12 -4.24 7.77
C THR A 59 -3.55 -5.30 8.70
N ASP A 60 -3.92 -6.57 8.47
CA ASP A 60 -3.36 -7.68 9.25
C ASP A 60 -1.87 -7.89 8.98
N ALA A 61 -1.40 -7.60 7.76
CA ALA A 61 0.02 -7.65 7.46
C ALA A 61 0.81 -6.67 8.34
N LEU A 62 0.35 -5.43 8.49
CA LEU A 62 0.94 -4.45 9.39
C LEU A 62 0.84 -4.88 10.86
N TYR A 63 -0.37 -5.26 11.30
CA TYR A 63 -0.63 -5.68 12.68
C TYR A 63 0.23 -6.88 13.10
N LEU A 64 0.25 -7.93 12.28
CA LEU A 64 1.01 -9.15 12.60
C LEU A 64 2.52 -8.93 12.51
N SER A 65 2.99 -8.01 11.68
CA SER A 65 4.39 -7.60 11.63
C SER A 65 4.84 -6.95 12.94
N LEU A 66 4.03 -6.04 13.48
CA LEU A 66 4.28 -5.43 14.80
C LEU A 66 4.30 -6.49 15.91
N LYS A 67 3.30 -7.39 15.91
CA LYS A 67 3.24 -8.49 16.90
C LYS A 67 4.42 -9.45 16.78
N ALA A 68 4.87 -9.77 15.56
CA ALA A 68 6.03 -10.64 15.32
C ALA A 68 7.33 -10.03 15.83
N LEU A 69 7.46 -8.70 15.75
CA LEU A 69 8.60 -7.95 16.29
C LEU A 69 8.50 -7.71 17.81
N GLY A 70 7.42 -8.16 18.47
CA GLY A 70 7.20 -7.95 19.90
C GLY A 70 6.84 -6.50 20.27
N ILE A 71 6.42 -5.70 19.30
CA ILE A 71 6.04 -4.29 19.51
C ILE A 71 4.62 -4.24 20.06
N GLY A 72 4.43 -3.46 21.15
CA GLY A 72 3.15 -3.38 21.84
C GLY A 72 3.10 -2.29 22.90
N ALA A 73 2.43 -2.58 24.04
CA ALA A 73 2.18 -1.60 25.09
C ALA A 73 3.47 -0.97 25.64
N GLY A 74 3.52 0.36 25.60
CA GLY A 74 4.68 1.14 26.05
C GLY A 74 5.67 1.49 24.94
N ASP A 75 5.57 0.87 23.78
CA ASP A 75 6.41 1.16 22.62
C ASP A 75 5.80 2.27 21.73
N GLU A 76 6.65 2.92 20.96
CA GLU A 76 6.29 3.93 19.98
C GLU A 76 6.71 3.49 18.57
N VAL A 77 5.87 3.79 17.58
CA VAL A 77 6.12 3.50 16.17
C VAL A 77 5.91 4.77 15.35
N ILE A 78 6.96 5.19 14.65
CA ILE A 78 6.91 6.40 13.82
C ILE A 78 6.28 6.07 12.48
N THR A 79 5.32 6.90 12.04
CA THR A 79 4.72 6.84 10.72
C THR A 79 4.31 8.23 10.22
N THR A 80 3.66 8.30 9.05
CA THR A 80 3.28 9.56 8.40
C THR A 80 1.91 10.07 8.88
N ALA A 81 1.73 11.41 8.88
CA ALA A 81 0.46 12.06 9.15
C ALA A 81 -0.52 12.02 7.96
N PHE A 82 -0.11 11.50 6.78
CA PHE A 82 -0.94 11.42 5.58
C PHE A 82 -0.84 10.05 4.93
N THR A 83 -1.79 9.19 5.23
CA THR A 83 -1.92 7.82 4.72
C THR A 83 -3.32 7.29 4.94
N PHE A 84 -3.61 6.06 4.49
CA PHE A 84 -4.81 5.34 4.87
C PHE A 84 -4.78 4.96 6.36
N PHE A 85 -5.94 5.00 7.02
CA PHE A 85 -6.08 4.81 8.46
C PHE A 85 -5.41 3.54 9.01
N ALA A 86 -5.43 2.45 8.23
CA ALA A 86 -4.88 1.15 8.63
C ALA A 86 -3.42 1.21 9.12
N THR A 87 -2.60 2.16 8.64
CA THR A 87 -1.21 2.29 9.07
C THR A 87 -1.10 2.63 10.55
N ALA A 88 -1.83 3.65 11.02
CA ALA A 88 -1.87 4.02 12.44
C ALA A 88 -2.76 3.08 13.27
N GLU A 89 -3.87 2.60 12.69
CA GLU A 89 -4.77 1.62 13.29
C GLU A 89 -4.02 0.35 13.71
N ALA A 90 -3.18 -0.22 12.84
CA ALA A 90 -2.41 -1.42 13.15
C ALA A 90 -1.45 -1.22 14.33
N VAL A 91 -0.82 -0.05 14.43
CA VAL A 91 0.04 0.32 15.56
C VAL A 91 -0.76 0.39 16.85
N ALA A 92 -1.89 1.11 16.82
CA ALA A 92 -2.77 1.24 17.99
C ALA A 92 -3.37 -0.12 18.41
N ALA A 93 -3.81 -0.94 17.44
CA ALA A 93 -4.35 -2.28 17.69
C ALA A 93 -3.29 -3.24 18.27
N ALA A 94 -2.01 -3.07 17.92
CA ALA A 94 -0.91 -3.82 18.55
C ALA A 94 -0.65 -3.39 20.00
N GLY A 95 -1.22 -2.26 20.44
CA GLY A 95 -1.05 -1.67 21.78
C GLY A 95 0.08 -0.65 21.85
N ALA A 96 0.77 -0.37 20.74
CA ALA A 96 1.81 0.64 20.66
C ALA A 96 1.22 2.03 20.36
N LYS A 97 2.01 3.08 20.58
CA LYS A 97 1.61 4.45 20.28
C LYS A 97 2.09 4.86 18.88
N PRO A 98 1.20 5.24 17.96
CA PRO A 98 1.60 5.89 16.73
C PRO A 98 2.23 7.26 17.03
N VAL A 99 3.41 7.50 16.48
CA VAL A 99 4.08 8.81 16.50
C VAL A 99 4.09 9.33 15.08
N LEU A 100 3.35 10.42 14.84
CA LEU A 100 3.17 10.94 13.50
C LEU A 100 4.28 11.93 13.13
N VAL A 101 4.67 11.92 11.87
CA VAL A 101 5.61 12.83 11.23
C VAL A 101 4.95 13.42 10.00
N ASP A 102 5.18 14.70 9.71
CA ASP A 102 4.61 15.36 8.53
C ASP A 102 5.19 14.77 7.23
N ILE A 103 4.60 15.11 6.11
CA ILE A 103 4.98 14.61 4.80
C ILE A 103 5.95 15.56 4.08
N GLU A 104 6.69 15.02 3.13
CA GLU A 104 7.31 15.78 2.06
C GLU A 104 6.19 16.18 1.07
N PRO A 105 5.96 17.49 0.83
CA PRO A 105 4.72 17.94 0.17
C PRO A 105 4.64 17.63 -1.34
N VAL A 106 5.73 17.18 -1.94
CA VAL A 106 5.79 16.89 -3.39
C VAL A 106 5.50 15.41 -3.66
N THR A 107 6.01 14.51 -2.83
CA THR A 107 5.83 13.05 -2.95
C THR A 107 4.72 12.51 -2.08
N PHE A 108 4.26 13.27 -1.08
CA PHE A 108 3.31 12.89 -0.02
C PHE A 108 3.82 11.78 0.91
N ASN A 109 5.04 11.33 0.74
CA ASN A 109 5.67 10.35 1.61
C ASN A 109 6.22 11.02 2.88
N ILE A 110 6.57 10.22 3.90
CA ILE A 110 7.10 10.72 5.16
C ILE A 110 8.29 11.67 4.95
N ASP A 111 8.30 12.82 5.64
CA ASP A 111 9.44 13.75 5.63
C ASP A 111 10.60 13.19 6.47
N VAL A 112 11.58 12.61 5.80
CA VAL A 112 12.73 11.94 6.43
C VAL A 112 13.52 12.86 7.38
N ASN A 113 13.48 14.17 7.13
CA ASN A 113 14.21 15.16 7.95
C ASN A 113 13.57 15.35 9.34
N GLN A 114 12.34 14.90 9.54
CA GLN A 114 11.63 15.01 10.80
C GLN A 114 11.67 13.72 11.64
N ILE A 115 12.10 12.60 11.06
CA ILE A 115 12.09 11.29 11.74
C ILE A 115 12.98 11.30 12.98
N GLU A 116 14.22 11.77 12.88
CA GLU A 116 15.15 11.76 14.00
C GLU A 116 14.65 12.57 15.21
N ALA A 117 13.96 13.68 14.97
CA ALA A 117 13.39 14.52 16.05
C ALA A 117 12.21 13.83 16.78
N ALA A 118 11.55 12.86 16.13
CA ALA A 118 10.44 12.11 16.69
C ALA A 118 10.89 10.86 17.47
N ILE A 119 12.19 10.51 17.45
CA ILE A 119 12.72 9.32 18.12
C ILE A 119 12.82 9.56 19.63
N THR A 120 12.31 8.60 20.40
CA THR A 120 12.46 8.52 21.86
C THR A 120 13.07 7.15 22.26
N GLU A 121 13.34 6.96 23.53
CA GLU A 121 13.78 5.64 24.06
C GLU A 121 12.72 4.53 23.87
N LYS A 122 11.46 4.92 23.66
CA LYS A 122 10.32 4.01 23.42
C LYS A 122 10.15 3.64 21.96
N THR A 123 10.78 4.36 21.05
CA THR A 123 10.66 4.10 19.61
C THR A 123 11.28 2.76 19.26
N LYS A 124 10.52 1.90 18.56
CA LYS A 124 10.93 0.55 18.16
C LYS A 124 10.97 0.36 16.66
N ALA A 125 10.12 1.06 15.92
CA ALA A 125 10.03 0.90 14.48
C ALA A 125 9.67 2.21 13.78
N ILE A 126 9.94 2.22 12.47
CA ILE A 126 9.44 3.22 11.52
C ILE A 126 8.58 2.47 10.51
N ILE A 127 7.38 2.99 10.22
CA ILE A 127 6.51 2.51 9.13
C ILE A 127 6.47 3.58 8.04
N PRO A 128 7.42 3.57 7.08
CA PRO A 128 7.27 4.37 5.87
C PRO A 128 6.13 3.82 5.03
N VAL A 129 5.29 4.71 4.49
CA VAL A 129 4.24 4.35 3.53
C VAL A 129 4.72 4.71 2.14
N HIS A 130 4.56 3.81 1.17
CA HIS A 130 4.87 4.06 -0.23
C HIS A 130 3.61 4.53 -0.95
N LEU A 131 3.27 5.80 -0.69
CA LEU A 131 1.96 6.35 -1.05
C LEU A 131 1.81 6.51 -2.56
N PHE A 132 0.59 6.27 -3.05
CA PHE A 132 0.17 6.38 -4.46
C PHE A 132 0.97 5.54 -5.45
N GLY A 133 1.88 4.69 -4.98
CA GLY A 133 2.70 3.81 -5.82
C GLY A 133 4.13 4.29 -6.03
N GLN A 134 4.64 5.23 -5.21
CA GLN A 134 6.03 5.65 -5.18
C GLN A 134 6.65 5.36 -3.82
N MET A 135 7.85 4.78 -3.82
CA MET A 135 8.57 4.51 -2.59
C MET A 135 8.93 5.81 -1.86
N ALA A 136 8.81 5.80 -0.54
CA ALA A 136 9.45 6.80 0.32
C ALA A 136 10.98 6.80 0.08
N ASP A 137 11.67 7.86 0.46
CA ASP A 137 13.13 7.87 0.36
C ASP A 137 13.75 6.93 1.41
N MET A 138 13.96 5.68 0.98
CA MET A 138 14.39 4.60 1.87
C MET A 138 15.86 4.69 2.28
N ALA A 139 16.72 5.33 1.49
CA ALA A 139 18.15 5.41 1.79
C ALA A 139 18.42 6.15 3.13
N PRO A 140 17.91 7.36 3.39
CA PRO A 140 18.05 8.02 4.69
C PRO A 140 17.25 7.31 5.80
N ILE A 141 16.05 6.77 5.54
CA ILE A 141 15.28 6.03 6.53
C ILE A 141 16.08 4.83 7.06
N LYS A 142 16.72 4.08 6.16
CA LYS A 142 17.58 2.94 6.52
C LYS A 142 18.77 3.36 7.39
N LYS A 143 19.42 4.49 7.07
CA LYS A 143 20.52 5.03 7.88
C LYS A 143 20.06 5.43 9.28
N ILE A 144 18.90 6.08 9.39
CA ILE A 144 18.31 6.46 10.69
C ILE A 144 17.97 5.19 11.50
N ALA A 145 17.30 4.22 10.88
CA ALA A 145 16.94 2.97 11.55
C ALA A 145 18.19 2.21 12.08
N GLN A 146 19.26 2.13 11.29
CA GLN A 146 20.52 1.54 11.71
C GLN A 146 21.16 2.30 12.87
N LYS A 147 21.20 3.64 12.82
CA LYS A 147 21.77 4.50 13.86
C LYS A 147 21.09 4.32 15.22
N TYR A 148 19.77 4.15 15.22
CA TYR A 148 18.96 4.06 16.44
C TYR A 148 18.47 2.64 16.76
N ASN A 149 18.96 1.63 16.01
CA ASN A 149 18.55 0.23 16.16
C ASN A 149 17.02 0.03 16.10
N LEU A 150 16.39 0.70 15.14
CA LEU A 150 14.95 0.60 14.89
C LEU A 150 14.65 -0.41 13.78
N LYS A 151 13.46 -1.01 13.84
CA LYS A 151 12.93 -1.85 12.78
C LYS A 151 12.25 -1.01 11.70
N ILE A 152 12.25 -1.49 10.45
CA ILE A 152 11.53 -0.87 9.34
C ILE A 152 10.45 -1.84 8.86
N ILE A 153 9.19 -1.41 8.92
CA ILE A 153 8.04 -2.11 8.34
C ILE A 153 7.54 -1.26 7.18
N GLU A 154 7.75 -1.70 5.95
CA GLU A 154 7.29 -0.96 4.77
C GLU A 154 5.79 -1.19 4.55
N ASP A 155 4.98 -0.12 4.59
CA ASP A 155 3.59 -0.18 4.12
C ASP A 155 3.57 -0.03 2.60
N CYS A 156 3.52 -1.17 1.94
CA CYS A 156 3.53 -1.34 0.49
C CYS A 156 2.13 -1.55 -0.08
N ALA A 157 1.06 -1.25 0.67
CA ALA A 157 -0.32 -1.51 0.25
C ALA A 157 -0.70 -0.85 -1.09
N GLN A 158 0.08 0.12 -1.55
CA GLN A 158 -0.12 0.84 -2.82
C GLN A 158 1.08 0.71 -3.78
N ALA A 159 2.09 -0.11 -3.48
CA ALA A 159 3.38 0.01 -4.16
C ALA A 159 3.99 -1.31 -4.68
N ILE A 160 3.19 -2.37 -4.88
CA ILE A 160 3.70 -3.63 -5.40
C ILE A 160 4.27 -3.46 -6.82
N GLY A 161 5.58 -3.68 -6.97
CA GLY A 161 6.34 -3.46 -8.21
C GLY A 161 6.93 -2.06 -8.37
N ALA A 162 6.75 -1.15 -7.38
CA ALA A 162 7.55 0.07 -7.32
C ALA A 162 9.00 -0.24 -6.98
N THR A 163 9.96 0.53 -7.55
CA THR A 163 11.38 0.37 -7.27
C THR A 163 12.05 1.69 -6.97
N GLN A 164 13.18 1.64 -6.25
CA GLN A 164 14.04 2.79 -5.99
C GLN A 164 15.50 2.38 -6.18
N ILE A 165 16.31 3.26 -6.74
CA ILE A 165 17.77 3.07 -6.78
C ILE A 165 18.37 3.50 -5.44
N ILE A 166 18.89 2.56 -4.68
CA ILE A 166 19.53 2.76 -3.38
C ILE A 166 20.98 2.28 -3.48
N ASP A 167 21.93 3.17 -3.20
CA ASP A 167 23.37 2.90 -3.30
C ASP A 167 23.78 2.27 -4.65
N GLY A 168 23.14 2.76 -5.75
CA GLY A 168 23.41 2.32 -7.12
C GLY A 168 22.78 0.97 -7.49
N LYS A 169 21.94 0.38 -6.63
CA LYS A 169 21.22 -0.87 -6.90
C LYS A 169 19.73 -0.64 -6.89
N GLU A 170 19.02 -1.32 -7.77
CA GLU A 170 17.57 -1.33 -7.76
C GLU A 170 17.06 -2.19 -6.60
N ALA A 171 16.18 -1.59 -5.80
CA ALA A 171 15.46 -2.26 -4.73
C ALA A 171 13.95 -2.13 -4.95
N LYS A 172 13.19 -3.18 -4.67
CA LYS A 172 11.73 -3.18 -4.77
C LYS A 172 11.11 -2.75 -3.44
N ALA A 173 9.95 -2.11 -3.51
CA ALA A 173 9.14 -1.87 -2.32
C ALA A 173 8.86 -3.20 -1.60
N GLY A 174 9.07 -3.21 -0.29
CA GLY A 174 8.88 -4.38 0.58
C GLY A 174 10.08 -5.30 0.72
N ASN A 175 11.25 -4.96 0.11
CA ASN A 175 12.50 -5.70 0.33
C ASN A 175 13.66 -4.84 0.82
N VAL A 176 13.39 -3.62 1.29
CA VAL A 176 14.40 -2.68 1.80
C VAL A 176 14.46 -2.69 3.32
N GLY A 177 13.30 -2.76 3.98
CA GLY A 177 13.14 -2.86 5.42
C GLY A 177 13.28 -4.29 5.95
N ASP A 178 12.93 -4.47 7.22
CA ASP A 178 12.86 -5.81 7.85
C ASP A 178 11.63 -6.59 7.34
N ILE A 179 10.53 -5.88 7.07
CA ILE A 179 9.24 -6.45 6.65
C ILE A 179 8.57 -5.54 5.62
N GLY A 180 8.03 -6.13 4.54
CA GLY A 180 7.13 -5.48 3.59
C GLY A 180 5.69 -5.96 3.77
N CYS A 181 4.73 -5.05 3.85
CA CYS A 181 3.31 -5.33 4.04
C CYS A 181 2.50 -4.91 2.82
N PHE A 182 1.78 -5.84 2.19
CA PHE A 182 1.03 -5.60 0.95
C PHE A 182 -0.45 -5.88 1.13
N SER A 183 -1.27 -5.14 0.40
CA SER A 183 -2.71 -5.34 0.31
C SER A 183 -3.09 -5.83 -1.09
N PHE A 184 -3.99 -6.80 -1.14
CA PHE A 184 -4.62 -7.27 -2.36
C PHE A 184 -6.11 -6.92 -2.42
N PHE A 185 -6.52 -5.84 -1.74
CA PHE A 185 -7.87 -5.28 -1.90
C PHE A 185 -8.18 -5.10 -3.40
N PRO A 186 -9.39 -5.36 -3.90
CA PRO A 186 -9.68 -5.49 -5.33
C PRO A 186 -9.17 -4.36 -6.22
N THR A 187 -9.13 -3.12 -5.72
CA THR A 187 -8.68 -1.96 -6.51
C THR A 187 -7.17 -1.75 -6.51
N LYS A 188 -6.39 -2.59 -5.81
CA LYS A 188 -4.92 -2.50 -5.82
C LYS A 188 -4.35 -2.93 -7.17
N ASN A 189 -3.13 -2.49 -7.49
CA ASN A 189 -2.46 -2.85 -8.75
C ASN A 189 -2.40 -4.37 -8.98
N LEU A 190 -2.22 -5.13 -7.90
CA LEU A 190 -2.47 -6.56 -7.84
C LEU A 190 -3.63 -6.80 -6.86
N GLY A 191 -4.86 -6.80 -7.36
CA GLY A 191 -6.07 -6.96 -6.56
C GLY A 191 -6.67 -8.36 -6.68
N ALA A 192 -7.08 -8.93 -5.54
CA ALA A 192 -7.89 -10.15 -5.46
C ALA A 192 -9.36 -9.86 -5.88
N TYR A 193 -10.21 -10.87 -5.84
CA TYR A 193 -11.66 -10.73 -5.96
C TYR A 193 -12.36 -10.91 -4.60
N GLY A 194 -11.74 -10.37 -3.59
CA GLY A 194 -12.10 -10.36 -2.18
C GLY A 194 -10.97 -9.71 -1.40
N ASP A 195 -10.91 -9.94 -0.11
CA ASP A 195 -9.82 -9.47 0.72
C ASP A 195 -8.56 -10.34 0.56
N GLY A 196 -7.40 -9.73 0.77
CA GLY A 196 -6.11 -10.40 0.76
C GLY A 196 -4.99 -9.46 1.14
N GLY A 197 -3.92 -10.03 1.64
CA GLY A 197 -2.68 -9.36 1.95
C GLY A 197 -1.53 -10.34 2.03
N ILE A 198 -0.32 -9.82 2.12
CA ILE A 198 0.88 -10.64 2.28
C ILE A 198 1.96 -9.87 3.02
N VAL A 199 2.74 -10.58 3.82
CA VAL A 199 3.99 -10.09 4.40
C VAL A 199 5.16 -10.67 3.62
N ALA A 200 6.17 -9.85 3.33
CA ALA A 200 7.43 -10.23 2.73
C ALA A 200 8.60 -9.98 3.70
N THR A 201 9.54 -10.91 3.84
CA THR A 201 10.71 -10.74 4.70
C THR A 201 11.84 -11.71 4.33
N ASP A 202 13.08 -11.33 4.67
CA ASP A 202 14.24 -12.21 4.59
C ASP A 202 14.59 -12.87 5.94
N ASP A 203 13.84 -12.59 7.01
CA ASP A 203 14.09 -13.14 8.33
C ASP A 203 13.26 -14.40 8.60
N ASP A 204 13.94 -15.56 8.78
CA ASP A 204 13.30 -16.84 9.03
C ASP A 204 12.47 -16.84 10.33
N GLY A 205 12.94 -16.10 11.37
CA GLY A 205 12.26 -16.01 12.66
C GLY A 205 10.97 -15.19 12.56
N ILE A 206 11.00 -14.06 11.84
CA ILE A 206 9.82 -13.24 11.56
C ILE A 206 8.81 -14.03 10.75
N ALA A 207 9.25 -14.73 9.69
CA ALA A 207 8.38 -15.55 8.85
C ALA A 207 7.70 -16.66 9.64
N ALA A 208 8.45 -17.40 10.47
CA ALA A 208 7.91 -18.45 11.35
C ALA A 208 6.91 -17.88 12.36
N LYS A 209 7.23 -16.72 12.96
CA LYS A 209 6.38 -16.05 13.95
C LYS A 209 5.04 -15.61 13.34
N ILE A 210 5.06 -14.96 12.17
CA ILE A 210 3.84 -14.56 11.46
C ILE A 210 3.05 -15.80 11.05
N GLY A 211 3.72 -16.83 10.51
CA GLY A 211 3.10 -18.10 10.15
C GLY A 211 2.35 -18.77 11.32
N MET A 212 2.86 -18.62 12.54
CA MET A 212 2.21 -19.08 13.77
C MET A 212 1.06 -18.17 14.19
N LEU A 213 1.28 -16.86 14.23
CA LEU A 213 0.30 -15.87 14.70
C LEU A 213 -0.96 -15.85 13.83
N LYS A 214 -0.83 -16.03 12.50
CA LYS A 214 -1.96 -16.02 11.53
C LYS A 214 -2.95 -17.19 11.72
N VAL A 215 -2.58 -18.19 12.51
CA VAL A 215 -3.38 -19.39 12.81
C VAL A 215 -3.53 -19.60 14.33
N HIS A 216 -3.98 -18.55 15.02
CA HIS A 216 -4.27 -18.55 16.46
C HIS A 216 -3.05 -18.82 17.38
N GLY A 217 -1.83 -18.53 16.93
CA GLY A 217 -0.62 -18.82 17.69
C GLY A 217 -0.25 -20.31 17.77
N SER A 218 -0.75 -21.10 16.84
CA SER A 218 -0.45 -22.53 16.72
C SER A 218 0.79 -22.76 15.87
N SER A 219 1.78 -23.50 16.36
CA SER A 219 2.96 -23.87 15.57
C SER A 219 2.65 -25.00 14.60
N PRO A 220 3.10 -24.93 13.32
CA PRO A 220 3.01 -26.06 12.36
C PRO A 220 3.69 -27.34 12.87
N GLU A 221 4.75 -27.21 13.65
CA GLU A 221 5.48 -28.33 14.25
C GLU A 221 4.76 -28.94 15.48
N ASN A 222 3.63 -28.35 15.85
CA ASN A 222 2.92 -28.75 17.05
C ASN A 222 2.26 -30.13 16.86
N LYS A 223 2.83 -31.17 17.48
CA LYS A 223 2.30 -32.54 17.49
C LYS A 223 0.90 -32.64 18.14
N TYR A 224 0.49 -31.61 18.88
CA TYR A 224 -0.78 -31.58 19.57
C TYR A 224 -1.73 -30.60 18.88
N LYS A 225 -2.69 -31.12 18.15
CA LYS A 225 -3.80 -30.33 17.59
C LYS A 225 -4.44 -29.50 18.73
N TYR A 226 -4.66 -28.19 18.47
CA TYR A 226 -5.23 -27.23 19.43
C TYR A 226 -4.30 -26.76 20.60
N LYS A 227 -3.01 -26.96 20.53
CA LYS A 227 -2.08 -26.31 21.46
C LYS A 227 -1.58 -24.99 20.86
N ASN A 228 -2.04 -23.88 21.40
CA ASN A 228 -1.62 -22.52 20.98
C ASN A 228 -0.50 -22.04 21.91
N LEU A 229 0.58 -21.55 21.35
CA LEU A 229 1.77 -21.10 22.08
C LEU A 229 1.67 -19.64 22.48
N GLU A 230 0.92 -18.85 21.67
CA GLU A 230 0.69 -17.42 21.87
C GLU A 230 -0.73 -17.04 21.45
N ILE A 231 -1.12 -15.81 21.80
CA ILE A 231 -2.37 -15.25 21.30
C ILE A 231 -2.12 -14.76 19.87
N GLY A 232 -2.75 -15.41 18.91
CA GLY A 232 -2.76 -15.04 17.51
C GLY A 232 -4.16 -14.65 17.04
N VAL A 233 -4.32 -14.62 15.71
CA VAL A 233 -5.58 -14.31 15.02
C VAL A 233 -5.91 -15.37 13.98
N ASN A 234 -7.08 -15.25 13.36
CA ASN A 234 -7.42 -15.98 12.16
C ASN A 234 -7.22 -15.06 10.95
N SER A 235 -6.03 -15.06 10.37
CA SER A 235 -5.69 -14.25 9.19
C SER A 235 -4.96 -15.10 8.15
N ARG A 236 -5.67 -15.49 7.11
CA ARG A 236 -5.16 -16.39 6.06
C ARG A 236 -5.63 -15.91 4.70
N LEU A 237 -4.78 -16.02 3.69
CA LEU A 237 -5.21 -15.84 2.31
C LEU A 237 -5.98 -17.09 1.87
N ASP A 238 -7.20 -16.89 1.35
CA ASP A 238 -8.01 -17.97 0.82
C ASP A 238 -7.41 -18.53 -0.48
N ALA A 239 -7.51 -19.85 -0.67
CA ALA A 239 -6.96 -20.52 -1.84
C ALA A 239 -7.55 -20.02 -3.17
N ILE A 240 -8.83 -19.64 -3.18
CA ILE A 240 -9.47 -19.04 -4.36
C ILE A 240 -8.81 -17.69 -4.69
N GLN A 241 -8.60 -16.82 -3.70
CA GLN A 241 -7.94 -15.53 -3.92
C GLN A 241 -6.49 -15.70 -4.35
N ALA A 242 -5.76 -16.64 -3.74
CA ALA A 242 -4.39 -16.99 -4.14
C ALA A 242 -4.31 -17.47 -5.60
N ALA A 243 -5.25 -18.31 -6.05
CA ALA A 243 -5.31 -18.79 -7.43
C ALA A 243 -5.56 -17.64 -8.43
N ILE A 244 -6.47 -16.70 -8.10
CA ILE A 244 -6.74 -15.51 -8.91
C ILE A 244 -5.48 -14.62 -8.98
N LEU A 245 -4.86 -14.36 -7.83
CA LEU A 245 -3.66 -13.54 -7.74
C LEU A 245 -2.47 -14.17 -8.49
N SER A 246 -2.32 -15.51 -8.47
CA SER A 246 -1.32 -16.24 -9.26
C SER A 246 -1.49 -16.11 -10.78
N VAL A 247 -2.72 -15.87 -11.26
CA VAL A 247 -2.94 -15.50 -12.65
C VAL A 247 -2.49 -14.08 -12.90
N LYS A 248 -2.93 -13.17 -12.06
CA LYS A 248 -2.76 -11.71 -12.24
C LYS A 248 -1.32 -11.22 -12.07
N ILE A 249 -0.54 -11.82 -11.19
CA ILE A 249 0.85 -11.40 -10.93
C ILE A 249 1.74 -11.47 -12.19
N LYS A 250 1.43 -12.35 -13.13
CA LYS A 250 2.14 -12.47 -14.41
C LYS A 250 2.03 -11.22 -15.29
N TYR A 251 0.98 -10.44 -15.08
CA TYR A 251 0.66 -9.24 -15.86
C TYR A 251 1.01 -7.95 -15.12
N LEU A 252 1.45 -8.03 -13.85
CA LEU A 252 1.60 -6.88 -12.97
C LEU A 252 2.57 -5.83 -13.51
N ASP A 253 3.73 -6.22 -14.02
CA ASP A 253 4.70 -5.28 -14.58
C ASP A 253 4.14 -4.57 -15.82
N GLN A 254 3.47 -5.29 -16.71
CA GLN A 254 2.79 -4.72 -17.87
C GLN A 254 1.72 -3.71 -17.45
N TRP A 255 0.92 -4.02 -16.44
CA TRP A 255 -0.11 -3.11 -15.92
C TRP A 255 0.49 -1.86 -15.27
N ASN A 256 1.59 -2.00 -14.55
CA ASN A 256 2.30 -0.87 -13.97
C ASN A 256 2.90 0.03 -15.08
N ASP A 257 3.43 -0.53 -16.16
CA ASP A 257 3.92 0.23 -17.31
C ASP A 257 2.79 0.95 -18.07
N GLN A 258 1.62 0.31 -18.23
CA GLN A 258 0.43 0.94 -18.80
C GLN A 258 -0.06 2.12 -17.95
N ARG A 259 -0.07 1.99 -16.61
CA ARG A 259 -0.39 3.10 -15.69
C ARG A 259 0.62 4.25 -15.85
N ALA A 260 1.90 3.95 -15.94
CA ALA A 260 2.94 4.96 -16.16
C ALA A 260 2.75 5.69 -17.51
N ALA A 261 2.37 4.99 -18.58
CA ALA A 261 2.07 5.59 -19.86
C ALA A 261 0.83 6.51 -19.81
N ILE A 262 -0.22 6.10 -19.09
CA ILE A 262 -1.41 6.93 -18.86
C ILE A 262 -1.03 8.17 -18.04
N ALA A 263 -0.25 8.02 -16.98
CA ALA A 263 0.22 9.13 -16.15
C ALA A 263 1.02 10.14 -16.96
N LYS A 264 1.98 9.69 -17.76
CA LYS A 264 2.76 10.55 -18.63
C LYS A 264 1.89 11.41 -19.55
N ARG A 265 0.84 10.82 -20.14
CA ARG A 265 -0.09 11.57 -21.00
C ARG A 265 -0.91 12.61 -20.24
N TYR A 266 -1.24 12.33 -18.97
CA TYR A 266 -1.85 13.32 -18.09
C TYR A 266 -0.87 14.45 -17.75
N ASP A 267 0.38 14.14 -17.41
CA ASP A 267 1.42 15.13 -17.10
C ASP A 267 1.60 16.12 -18.26
N GLU A 268 1.79 15.60 -19.48
CA GLU A 268 1.92 16.40 -20.70
C GLU A 268 0.68 17.25 -20.96
N ALA A 269 -0.51 16.73 -20.67
CA ALA A 269 -1.75 17.44 -20.93
C ALA A 269 -2.06 18.54 -19.90
N PHE A 270 -1.61 18.39 -18.67
CA PHE A 270 -1.92 19.33 -17.59
C PHE A 270 -0.81 20.36 -17.35
N GLU A 271 0.29 20.30 -18.08
CA GLU A 271 1.34 21.31 -18.01
C GLU A 271 0.77 22.71 -18.29
N GLY A 272 0.91 23.62 -17.31
CA GLY A 272 0.42 25.00 -17.38
C GLY A 272 -1.11 25.15 -17.34
N VAL A 273 -1.87 24.14 -16.95
CA VAL A 273 -3.34 24.21 -16.84
C VAL A 273 -3.74 24.69 -15.44
N GLY A 274 -4.21 25.94 -15.34
CA GLY A 274 -4.67 26.53 -14.08
C GLY A 274 -3.60 26.48 -12.99
N ASP A 275 -4.01 25.97 -11.82
CA ASP A 275 -3.13 25.74 -10.65
C ASP A 275 -2.85 24.24 -10.41
N ILE A 276 -3.06 23.40 -11.42
CA ILE A 276 -2.82 21.97 -11.30
C ILE A 276 -1.33 21.68 -11.09
N VAL A 277 -1.04 20.92 -10.03
CA VAL A 277 0.27 20.30 -9.82
C VAL A 277 0.11 18.80 -10.04
N ALA A 278 0.77 18.27 -11.07
CA ALA A 278 0.80 16.84 -11.36
C ALA A 278 1.62 16.05 -10.32
N PRO A 279 1.40 14.72 -10.18
CA PRO A 279 2.22 13.89 -9.31
C PRO A 279 3.70 13.95 -9.69
N PHE A 280 4.56 14.08 -8.71
CA PHE A 280 6.01 14.08 -8.91
C PHE A 280 6.58 12.66 -8.83
N ALA A 281 7.19 12.19 -9.90
CA ALA A 281 7.98 10.96 -9.88
C ALA A 281 9.45 11.30 -9.58
N ALA A 282 9.94 10.87 -8.42
CA ALA A 282 11.34 11.10 -8.05
C ALA A 282 12.29 10.37 -9.01
N PRO A 283 13.41 10.99 -9.43
CA PRO A 283 14.27 10.46 -10.50
C PRO A 283 14.81 9.04 -10.26
N ASN A 284 14.97 8.67 -8.98
CA ASN A 284 15.48 7.35 -8.58
C ASN A 284 14.38 6.33 -8.32
N ASN A 285 13.12 6.66 -8.60
CA ASN A 285 11.96 5.81 -8.35
C ASN A 285 11.28 5.38 -9.65
N ARG A 286 10.85 4.12 -9.73
CA ARG A 286 9.79 3.68 -10.64
C ARG A 286 8.46 3.88 -9.93
N HIS A 287 7.76 4.96 -10.25
CA HIS A 287 6.40 5.20 -9.76
C HIS A 287 5.41 4.32 -10.55
N ILE A 288 4.59 3.51 -9.86
CA ILE A 288 3.65 2.59 -10.51
C ILE A 288 2.22 3.14 -10.59
N TYR A 289 2.00 4.36 -10.14
CA TYR A 289 0.74 5.10 -10.22
C TYR A 289 -0.47 4.26 -9.80
N HIS A 290 -0.45 3.77 -8.55
CA HIS A 290 -1.65 3.21 -7.94
C HIS A 290 -2.80 4.23 -8.00
N GLN A 291 -2.46 5.51 -7.76
CA GLN A 291 -3.33 6.65 -7.98
C GLN A 291 -2.60 7.70 -8.81
N TYR A 292 -3.34 8.41 -9.67
CA TYR A 292 -2.88 9.64 -10.32
C TYR A 292 -3.50 10.82 -9.56
N THR A 293 -2.78 11.34 -8.59
CA THR A 293 -3.27 12.33 -7.63
C THR A 293 -2.67 13.69 -7.93
N ILE A 294 -3.48 14.61 -8.43
CA ILE A 294 -3.11 16.01 -8.65
C ILE A 294 -3.42 16.86 -7.43
N ARG A 295 -2.79 18.03 -7.34
CA ARG A 295 -3.11 19.08 -6.36
C ARG A 295 -3.68 20.30 -7.06
N THR A 296 -4.67 20.93 -6.45
CA THR A 296 -5.25 22.22 -6.86
C THR A 296 -5.97 22.86 -5.68
N ALA A 297 -5.85 24.18 -5.53
CA ALA A 297 -6.62 24.94 -4.53
C ALA A 297 -8.14 24.90 -4.82
N LYS A 298 -8.54 24.53 -6.03
CA LYS A 298 -9.94 24.40 -6.46
C LYS A 298 -10.45 22.97 -6.42
N ARG A 299 -9.87 22.08 -5.55
CA ARG A 299 -10.11 20.66 -5.49
C ARG A 299 -11.60 20.29 -5.49
N ASP A 300 -12.39 20.87 -4.59
CA ASP A 300 -13.81 20.54 -4.45
C ASP A 300 -14.63 21.00 -5.65
N GLN A 301 -14.32 22.19 -6.19
CA GLN A 301 -14.97 22.72 -7.39
C GLN A 301 -14.66 21.86 -8.61
N LEU A 302 -13.41 21.44 -8.79
CA LEU A 302 -12.99 20.56 -9.88
C LEU A 302 -13.68 19.18 -9.76
N ALA A 303 -13.68 18.57 -8.57
CA ALA A 303 -14.33 17.30 -8.32
C ALA A 303 -15.84 17.36 -8.62
N GLN A 304 -16.52 18.42 -8.19
CA GLN A 304 -17.93 18.60 -8.49
C GLN A 304 -18.21 18.86 -9.97
N PHE A 305 -17.34 19.62 -10.66
CA PHE A 305 -17.46 19.86 -12.10
C PHE A 305 -17.32 18.55 -12.88
N LEU A 306 -16.28 17.76 -12.58
CA LEU A 306 -16.04 16.47 -13.22
C LEU A 306 -17.20 15.49 -12.98
N LYS A 307 -17.74 15.45 -11.76
CA LYS A 307 -18.92 14.66 -11.42
C LYS A 307 -20.15 15.04 -12.28
N ASN A 308 -20.37 16.33 -12.52
CA ASN A 308 -21.50 16.81 -13.33
C ASN A 308 -21.41 16.40 -14.80
N VAL A 309 -20.21 16.05 -15.29
CA VAL A 309 -19.96 15.52 -16.64
C VAL A 309 -19.65 14.02 -16.63
N GLU A 310 -20.08 13.32 -15.56
CA GLU A 310 -19.98 11.85 -15.39
C GLU A 310 -18.54 11.31 -15.39
N ILE A 311 -17.58 12.13 -14.95
CA ILE A 311 -16.19 11.73 -14.71
C ILE A 311 -16.01 11.55 -13.20
N PRO A 312 -15.81 10.32 -12.70
CA PRO A 312 -15.61 10.06 -11.27
C PRO A 312 -14.21 10.52 -10.83
N THR A 313 -14.13 11.04 -9.61
CA THR A 313 -12.87 11.35 -8.94
C THR A 313 -12.91 10.85 -7.51
N MET A 314 -11.76 10.68 -6.88
CA MET A 314 -11.64 10.28 -5.48
C MET A 314 -10.69 11.21 -4.74
N ILE A 315 -10.89 11.35 -3.44
CA ILE A 315 -10.00 12.14 -2.57
C ILE A 315 -9.30 11.19 -1.61
N TYR A 316 -8.00 11.07 -1.74
CA TYR A 316 -7.12 10.24 -0.90
C TYR A 316 -6.02 11.13 -0.29
N PHE A 317 -6.19 11.65 0.95
CA PHE A 317 -7.27 11.40 1.91
C PHE A 317 -7.90 12.72 2.34
N PRO A 318 -9.20 12.78 2.64
CA PRO A 318 -9.90 14.03 2.95
C PRO A 318 -9.56 14.58 4.34
N PHE A 319 -9.02 13.75 5.22
CA PHE A 319 -8.58 14.11 6.57
C PHE A 319 -7.16 13.61 6.80
N PRO A 320 -6.28 14.43 7.37
CA PRO A 320 -4.96 13.98 7.79
C PRO A 320 -5.10 13.12 9.05
N MET A 321 -4.20 12.17 9.23
CA MET A 321 -4.27 11.11 10.24
C MET A 321 -4.47 11.64 11.68
N HIS A 322 -3.80 12.75 12.02
CA HIS A 322 -3.85 13.32 13.38
C HIS A 322 -5.19 13.96 13.76
N LEU A 323 -6.07 14.19 12.77
CA LEU A 323 -7.41 14.74 12.99
C LEU A 323 -8.50 13.66 12.92
N GLU A 324 -8.12 12.38 12.78
CA GLU A 324 -9.07 11.28 12.85
C GLU A 324 -9.57 11.11 14.30
N PRO A 325 -10.90 11.08 14.52
CA PRO A 325 -11.46 10.98 15.88
C PRO A 325 -10.95 9.77 16.67
N ALA A 326 -10.66 8.66 15.99
CA ALA A 326 -10.13 7.45 16.61
C ALA A 326 -8.72 7.62 17.19
N LEU A 327 -7.99 8.66 16.78
CA LEU A 327 -6.64 9.00 17.23
C LEU A 327 -6.58 10.25 18.13
N GLU A 328 -7.74 10.79 18.55
CA GLU A 328 -7.83 11.97 19.42
C GLU A 328 -7.01 11.82 20.72
N TYR A 329 -6.87 10.61 21.23
CA TYR A 329 -6.07 10.29 22.41
C TYR A 329 -4.56 10.57 22.25
N LEU A 330 -4.06 10.79 21.02
CA LEU A 330 -2.67 11.19 20.76
C LEU A 330 -2.43 12.68 21.04
N ASP A 331 -3.50 13.47 21.25
CA ASP A 331 -3.50 14.90 21.62
C ASP A 331 -2.87 15.85 20.57
N TYR A 332 -2.78 15.41 19.31
CA TYR A 332 -2.41 16.27 18.19
C TYR A 332 -3.55 17.25 17.84
N LYS A 333 -3.17 18.38 17.24
CA LYS A 333 -4.12 19.45 16.90
C LYS A 333 -3.91 19.95 15.47
N MET A 334 -4.91 20.65 14.98
CA MET A 334 -4.78 21.42 13.75
C MET A 334 -3.57 22.35 13.84
N GLY A 335 -2.71 22.33 12.82
CA GLY A 335 -1.46 23.08 12.74
C GLY A 335 -0.21 22.27 13.09
N ASP A 336 -0.34 21.06 13.64
CA ASP A 336 0.82 20.23 14.00
C ASP A 336 1.49 19.61 12.76
N PHE A 337 0.71 19.33 11.70
CA PHE A 337 1.21 18.71 10.44
C PHE A 337 0.69 19.48 9.23
N ILE A 338 1.17 20.70 9.05
CA ILE A 338 0.67 21.68 8.07
C ILE A 338 0.68 21.14 6.65
N LYS A 339 1.72 20.36 6.26
CA LYS A 339 1.82 19.81 4.89
C LYS A 339 0.77 18.73 4.63
N ALA A 340 0.53 17.85 5.61
CA ALA A 340 -0.52 16.82 5.54
C ALA A 340 -1.92 17.48 5.52
N GLU A 341 -2.13 18.53 6.30
CA GLU A 341 -3.38 19.31 6.33
C GLU A 341 -3.65 19.98 4.97
N CYS A 342 -2.64 20.64 4.39
CA CYS A 342 -2.75 21.22 3.05
C CYS A 342 -3.04 20.15 1.99
N ALA A 343 -2.31 19.03 2.02
CA ALA A 343 -2.54 17.93 1.09
C ALA A 343 -4.00 17.43 1.17
N SER A 344 -4.56 17.26 2.36
CA SER A 344 -5.95 16.82 2.55
C SER A 344 -6.97 17.75 1.91
N GLN A 345 -6.65 19.05 1.78
CA GLN A 345 -7.53 20.03 1.18
C GLN A 345 -7.36 20.16 -0.33
N GLU A 346 -6.19 19.80 -0.88
CA GLU A 346 -5.82 20.10 -2.26
C GLU A 346 -5.81 18.88 -3.18
N VAL A 347 -5.69 17.64 -2.66
CA VAL A 347 -5.53 16.45 -3.50
C VAL A 347 -6.84 15.96 -4.09
N VAL A 348 -6.79 15.55 -5.36
CA VAL A 348 -7.84 14.79 -6.04
C VAL A 348 -7.23 13.81 -7.02
N SER A 349 -7.73 12.58 -7.02
CA SER A 349 -7.27 11.51 -7.91
C SER A 349 -8.17 11.37 -9.11
N LEU A 350 -7.56 11.33 -10.29
CA LEU A 350 -8.22 11.07 -11.56
C LEU A 350 -8.19 9.57 -11.88
N PRO A 351 -9.13 9.07 -12.72
CA PRO A 351 -9.14 7.66 -13.11
C PRO A 351 -7.83 7.23 -13.74
N ILE A 352 -7.25 6.15 -13.22
CA ILE A 352 -6.05 5.51 -13.76
C ILE A 352 -6.12 4.01 -13.51
N TYR A 353 -6.17 3.23 -14.58
CA TYR A 353 -6.14 1.76 -14.56
C TYR A 353 -5.68 1.25 -15.94
N PRO A 354 -5.10 0.05 -16.05
CA PRO A 354 -4.47 -0.43 -17.28
C PRO A 354 -5.40 -0.39 -18.50
N GLU A 355 -6.67 -0.72 -18.28
CA GLU A 355 -7.69 -0.82 -19.33
C GLU A 355 -8.36 0.52 -19.69
N LEU A 356 -7.92 1.65 -19.11
CA LEU A 356 -8.44 2.98 -19.45
C LEU A 356 -8.16 3.31 -20.93
N SER A 357 -9.21 3.45 -21.72
CA SER A 357 -9.06 3.72 -23.14
C SER A 357 -8.54 5.13 -23.43
N SER A 358 -7.82 5.31 -24.53
CA SER A 358 -7.36 6.63 -24.98
C SER A 358 -8.51 7.62 -25.18
N LYS A 359 -9.72 7.14 -25.55
CA LYS A 359 -10.92 7.97 -25.70
C LYS A 359 -11.40 8.49 -24.35
N GLU A 360 -11.48 7.63 -23.34
CA GLU A 360 -11.87 7.99 -21.98
C GLU A 360 -10.87 8.96 -21.37
N GLN A 361 -9.56 8.67 -21.51
CA GLN A 361 -8.52 9.57 -21.03
C GLN A 361 -8.58 10.95 -21.71
N THR A 362 -8.84 10.99 -23.03
CA THR A 362 -9.03 12.27 -23.75
C THR A 362 -10.22 13.06 -23.21
N ALA A 363 -11.32 12.39 -22.88
CA ALA A 363 -12.50 13.04 -22.30
C ALA A 363 -12.19 13.61 -20.91
N ILE A 364 -11.44 12.88 -20.05
CA ILE A 364 -11.00 13.36 -18.73
C ILE A 364 -10.12 14.60 -18.88
N ILE A 365 -9.13 14.56 -19.76
CA ILE A 365 -8.22 15.69 -20.05
C ILE A 365 -9.01 16.92 -20.52
N ALA A 366 -9.89 16.74 -21.51
CA ALA A 366 -10.68 17.83 -22.07
C ALA A 366 -11.60 18.48 -21.03
N ALA A 367 -12.27 17.66 -20.19
CA ALA A 367 -13.14 18.17 -19.14
C ALA A 367 -12.34 18.92 -18.05
N THR A 368 -11.18 18.37 -17.64
CA THR A 368 -10.32 19.01 -16.64
C THR A 368 -9.82 20.37 -17.15
N LYS A 369 -9.35 20.47 -18.41
CA LYS A 369 -8.94 21.75 -19.02
C LYS A 369 -10.08 22.75 -19.06
N LYS A 370 -11.26 22.32 -19.53
CA LYS A 370 -12.46 23.16 -19.62
C LYS A 370 -12.90 23.77 -18.29
N PHE A 371 -12.57 23.15 -17.16
CA PHE A 371 -12.85 23.73 -15.86
C PHE A 371 -12.00 24.98 -15.57
N TYR A 372 -10.81 25.07 -16.16
CA TYR A 372 -9.88 26.19 -15.98
C TYR A 372 -9.97 27.26 -17.06
N ASP A 373 -10.62 26.95 -18.21
CA ASP A 373 -10.91 27.94 -19.27
C ASP A 373 -12.02 28.93 -18.82
#